data_86e4bd72d888e32fc4c4f5cd42a99157
#
_entry.id   86e4bd72d888e32fc4c4f5cd42a99157
#
_cell.length_a   1.000
_cell.length_b   1.000
_cell.length_c   1.000
_cell.angle_alpha   90.00
_cell.angle_beta   90.00
_cell.angle_gamma   90.00
#
_symmetry.space_group_name_H-M   'P 1'
#
loop_
_entity.id
_entity.type
_entity.pdbx_description
1 polymer ?
#
loop_
_entity_poly.entity_id
_entity_poly.type
_entity_poly.pdbx_seq_one_letter_code
_entity_poly.pdbx_strand_id
1 'polypeptide(L)'
;MGSGIWVLGFFLAAVGFAVFWNSLPAPFTFDDDHAIVINEQIRHLSTSLSPTEQGSPLAGRPVVSLTFAINYALGELNVRGYRLVNIAIHVINALVLFAIAARILRVRGVAKAPELAFAIALIWMVHPLVTEPVDYVSQRTELMMATFFLATVYFGASAAARHRSDGGTRPTVSVICCALGMACKETMVVAPIIVLLYDRTFSFGSFREAVRRRGSYYAALCATWLVLVVLLWSSPRGDSAGFMGASVSPWTYLLDQSVMIVRYLRLAFWPRGLVLDYGEPAHVTFGDVAPYILAVSALLAGTIVALVRNGSVGFLGAWFFLTLAPTSSIMPISTEVGAERRMYLPLMAIVALVLAPVARAFMARTSTVAFALVAGLLSIATFQRNAEYRSGLTLWQTVLDRWPPHARAHRNLAAELKLANRRDEEIEHLRAAVNDLPELRNALGLELLALGRNAEAADELRIYVRDHPRDADAWSNLGNALDALGSRDAALDAFKRAVAVNPDNGLSQRNLALQYLQVNDFDNAVGHAREGVRLTPGDPEAHNLLGLALIGQQNVDEAIAEFQASLRLRPANNDAAGYLERTLKATRR
;
A
#
# COMPACT_ATOMS: atom_id res chain seq x y z
N MET A 1 39.57 -11.52 -17.51
CA MET A 1 38.22 -10.86 -17.34
C MET A 1 37.94 -10.53 -15.85
N GLY A 2 38.91 -10.00 -15.16
CA GLY A 2 38.75 -10.21 -13.74
C GLY A 2 38.43 -8.95 -12.93
N SER A 3 39.44 -8.17 -12.64
CA SER A 3 39.39 -7.18 -11.56
C SER A 3 38.43 -6.01 -11.81
N GLY A 4 38.33 -5.51 -13.03
CA GLY A 4 37.50 -4.32 -13.32
C GLY A 4 36.00 -4.50 -13.12
N ILE A 5 35.42 -5.69 -13.42
CA ILE A 5 33.98 -5.93 -13.27
C ILE A 5 33.60 -6.00 -11.79
N TRP A 6 34.43 -6.61 -10.96
CA TRP A 6 34.20 -6.68 -9.53
C TRP A 6 34.28 -5.30 -8.86
N VAL A 7 35.22 -4.45 -9.33
CA VAL A 7 35.33 -3.06 -8.85
C VAL A 7 34.08 -2.27 -9.20
N LEU A 8 33.58 -2.38 -10.43
CA LEU A 8 32.32 -1.71 -10.84
C LEU A 8 31.12 -2.22 -10.05
N GLY A 9 31.03 -3.53 -9.80
CA GLY A 9 29.96 -4.12 -8.97
C GLY A 9 30.02 -3.64 -7.53
N PHE A 10 31.20 -3.60 -6.93
CA PHE A 10 31.40 -3.08 -5.57
C PHE A 10 31.01 -1.60 -5.46
N PHE A 11 31.44 -0.79 -6.45
CA PHE A 11 31.08 0.63 -6.48
C PHE A 11 29.57 0.85 -6.64
N LEU A 12 28.91 0.05 -7.48
CA LEU A 12 27.46 0.08 -7.64
C LEU A 12 26.76 -0.21 -6.31
N ALA A 13 27.20 -1.25 -5.58
CA ALA A 13 26.64 -1.57 -4.28
C ALA A 13 26.86 -0.46 -3.25
N ALA A 14 28.06 0.10 -3.19
CA ALA A 14 28.38 1.19 -2.26
C ALA A 14 27.52 2.44 -2.51
N VAL A 15 27.32 2.83 -3.77
CA VAL A 15 26.45 3.97 -4.13
C VAL A 15 25.00 3.67 -3.77
N GLY A 16 24.48 2.46 -4.04
CA GLY A 16 23.11 2.09 -3.70
C GLY A 16 22.84 2.22 -2.21
N PHE A 17 23.70 1.67 -1.36
CA PHE A 17 23.58 1.84 0.09
C PHE A 17 23.71 3.30 0.52
N ALA A 18 24.64 4.07 -0.04
CA ALA A 18 24.83 5.47 0.32
C ALA A 18 23.62 6.34 -0.02
N VAL A 19 23.01 6.15 -1.18
CA VAL A 19 21.87 6.96 -1.65
C VAL A 19 20.61 6.69 -0.83
N PHE A 20 20.39 5.45 -0.37
CA PHE A 20 19.20 5.08 0.41
C PHE A 20 19.45 5.04 1.93
N TRP A 21 20.65 5.36 2.39
CA TRP A 21 20.99 5.31 3.83
C TRP A 21 20.07 6.16 4.70
N ASN A 22 19.66 7.32 4.18
CA ASN A 22 18.82 8.26 4.91
C ASN A 22 17.36 7.83 5.07
N SER A 23 16.92 6.78 4.38
CA SER A 23 15.57 6.21 4.54
C SER A 23 15.46 5.21 5.69
N LEU A 24 16.58 4.67 6.19
CA LEU A 24 16.58 3.63 7.23
C LEU A 24 15.74 3.97 8.48
N PRO A 25 15.77 5.21 9.03
CA PRO A 25 15.00 5.55 10.23
C PRO A 25 13.53 5.91 9.97
N ALA A 26 13.10 5.96 8.70
CA ALA A 26 11.72 6.34 8.39
C ALA A 26 10.71 5.30 8.94
N PRO A 27 9.53 5.73 9.44
CA PRO A 27 8.54 4.84 10.04
C PRO A 27 7.90 3.89 9.01
N PHE A 28 7.15 2.91 9.47
CA PHE A 28 6.19 2.20 8.64
C PHE A 28 5.13 3.20 8.15
N THR A 29 4.59 2.99 6.96
CA THR A 29 3.67 3.94 6.33
C THR A 29 2.59 3.19 5.55
N PHE A 30 1.34 3.69 5.62
CA PHE A 30 0.21 3.24 4.81
C PHE A 30 -0.03 1.72 4.93
N ASP A 31 0.04 0.95 3.83
CA ASP A 31 -0.19 -0.51 3.85
C ASP A 31 0.84 -1.29 4.70
N ASP A 32 1.94 -0.67 5.13
CA ASP A 32 2.90 -1.33 6.02
C ASP A 32 2.25 -1.72 7.35
N ASP A 33 1.25 -0.95 7.81
CA ASP A 33 0.52 -1.26 9.04
C ASP A 33 -0.20 -2.62 8.92
N HIS A 34 -0.95 -2.82 7.83
CA HIS A 34 -1.67 -4.08 7.60
C HIS A 34 -0.75 -5.23 7.16
N ALA A 35 0.33 -4.92 6.43
CA ALA A 35 1.27 -5.92 5.96
C ALA A 35 2.19 -6.43 7.08
N ILE A 36 2.53 -5.56 8.05
CA ILE A 36 3.61 -5.80 9.01
C ILE A 36 3.18 -5.53 10.45
N VAL A 37 2.68 -4.30 10.76
CA VAL A 37 2.53 -3.87 12.16
C VAL A 37 1.44 -4.65 12.89
N ILE A 38 0.28 -4.83 12.30
CA ILE A 38 -0.86 -5.57 12.89
C ILE A 38 -0.99 -7.01 12.37
N ASN A 39 -0.10 -7.44 11.47
CA ASN A 39 -0.17 -8.76 10.85
C ASN A 39 0.37 -9.86 11.77
N GLU A 40 -0.53 -10.61 12.39
CA GLU A 40 -0.21 -11.73 13.28
C GLU A 40 0.48 -12.90 12.55
N GLN A 41 0.22 -13.10 11.26
CA GLN A 41 0.75 -14.25 10.50
C GLN A 41 2.26 -14.22 10.34
N ILE A 42 2.87 -13.02 10.28
CA ILE A 42 4.34 -12.90 10.18
C ILE A 42 5.05 -12.99 11.53
N ARG A 43 4.32 -13.16 12.65
CA ARG A 43 4.91 -13.34 13.98
C ARG A 43 5.59 -14.69 14.13
N HIS A 44 5.17 -15.68 13.33
CA HIS A 44 5.75 -17.03 13.33
C HIS A 44 6.09 -17.46 11.91
N LEU A 45 7.26 -18.11 11.74
CA LEU A 45 7.69 -18.63 10.44
C LEU A 45 6.73 -19.69 9.87
N SER A 46 6.11 -20.49 10.72
CA SER A 46 5.18 -21.55 10.32
C SER A 46 3.88 -21.01 9.74
N THR A 47 3.38 -19.87 10.22
CA THR A 47 2.13 -19.26 9.77
C THR A 47 2.29 -18.35 8.56
N SER A 48 3.52 -17.86 8.32
CA SER A 48 3.81 -16.89 7.25
C SER A 48 3.55 -17.41 5.83
N LEU A 49 3.52 -18.73 5.63
CA LEU A 49 3.22 -19.37 4.35
C LEU A 49 1.72 -19.69 4.17
N SER A 50 0.92 -19.55 5.22
CA SER A 50 -0.53 -19.79 5.16
C SER A 50 -1.22 -18.73 4.29
N PRO A 51 -2.39 -19.05 3.70
CA PRO A 51 -3.19 -18.05 3.01
C PRO A 51 -3.48 -16.88 3.95
N THR A 52 -3.24 -15.66 3.49
CA THR A 52 -3.54 -14.43 4.24
C THR A 52 -5.02 -14.07 4.12
N GLU A 53 -5.54 -13.33 5.10
CA GLU A 53 -6.90 -12.79 5.07
C GLU A 53 -7.14 -11.94 3.81
N GLN A 54 -8.38 -11.95 3.34
CA GLN A 54 -8.79 -11.13 2.20
C GLN A 54 -8.53 -9.65 2.48
N GLY A 55 -8.04 -8.93 1.48
CA GLY A 55 -7.73 -7.50 1.61
C GLY A 55 -6.33 -7.19 2.16
N SER A 56 -5.58 -8.17 2.69
CA SER A 56 -4.19 -7.96 3.08
C SER A 56 -3.29 -7.66 1.85
N PRO A 57 -2.36 -6.70 1.95
CA PRO A 57 -1.37 -6.45 0.89
C PRO A 57 -0.48 -7.66 0.58
N LEU A 58 -0.43 -8.65 1.47
CA LEU A 58 0.33 -9.90 1.32
C LEU A 58 -0.50 -11.07 0.79
N ALA A 59 -1.80 -10.89 0.54
CA ALA A 59 -2.66 -11.97 0.01
C ALA A 59 -2.09 -12.57 -1.28
N GLY A 60 -1.92 -13.90 -1.30
CA GLY A 60 -1.33 -14.63 -2.42
C GLY A 60 0.17 -14.41 -2.64
N ARG A 61 0.94 -13.94 -1.62
CA ARG A 61 2.38 -13.60 -1.72
C ARG A 61 3.23 -14.28 -0.65
N PRO A 62 3.20 -15.63 -0.53
CA PRO A 62 3.81 -16.35 0.60
C PRO A 62 5.33 -16.16 0.69
N VAL A 63 6.03 -15.99 -0.43
CA VAL A 63 7.49 -15.78 -0.42
C VAL A 63 7.85 -14.44 0.21
N VAL A 64 7.06 -13.40 -0.03
CA VAL A 64 7.28 -12.09 0.59
C VAL A 64 6.91 -12.12 2.06
N SER A 65 5.78 -12.73 2.42
CA SER A 65 5.34 -12.94 3.80
C SER A 65 6.41 -13.65 4.64
N LEU A 66 7.03 -14.72 4.10
CA LEU A 66 8.15 -15.40 4.76
C LEU A 66 9.33 -14.47 5.04
N THR A 67 9.68 -13.56 4.12
CA THR A 67 10.79 -12.61 4.35
C THR A 67 10.47 -11.59 5.43
N PHE A 68 9.19 -11.18 5.57
CA PHE A 68 8.77 -10.34 6.69
C PHE A 68 8.79 -11.10 8.01
N ALA A 69 8.39 -12.37 8.03
CA ALA A 69 8.49 -13.20 9.21
C ALA A 69 9.95 -13.41 9.66
N ILE A 70 10.87 -13.56 8.72
CA ILE A 70 12.32 -13.59 9.02
C ILE A 70 12.78 -12.26 9.61
N ASN A 71 12.37 -11.13 9.04
CA ASN A 71 12.69 -9.80 9.60
C ASN A 71 12.15 -9.66 11.02
N TYR A 72 10.90 -10.08 11.25
CA TYR A 72 10.27 -10.04 12.57
C TYR A 72 11.04 -10.92 13.57
N ALA A 73 11.39 -12.14 13.20
CA ALA A 73 12.15 -13.04 14.06
C ALA A 73 13.55 -12.50 14.44
N LEU A 74 14.16 -11.66 13.59
CA LEU A 74 15.49 -11.08 13.82
C LEU A 74 15.46 -9.75 14.57
N GLY A 75 14.37 -8.98 14.50
CA GLY A 75 14.36 -7.61 15.02
C GLY A 75 12.96 -7.08 15.33
N GLU A 76 11.97 -7.98 15.45
CA GLU A 76 10.56 -7.60 15.73
C GLU A 76 10.08 -6.50 14.77
N LEU A 77 9.53 -5.41 15.30
CA LEU A 77 9.06 -4.25 14.52
C LEU A 77 10.12 -3.16 14.30
N ASN A 78 11.42 -3.49 14.43
CA ASN A 78 12.47 -2.53 14.10
C ASN A 78 12.51 -2.26 12.59
N VAL A 79 11.93 -1.16 12.15
CA VAL A 79 11.78 -0.77 10.75
C VAL A 79 13.11 -0.74 9.98
N ARG A 80 14.22 -0.40 10.65
CA ARG A 80 15.56 -0.34 10.02
C ARG A 80 15.97 -1.67 9.41
N GLY A 81 15.63 -2.78 10.07
CA GLY A 81 15.90 -4.12 9.56
C GLY A 81 15.14 -4.41 8.25
N TYR A 82 13.88 -4.02 8.20
CA TYR A 82 13.05 -4.19 7.00
C TYR A 82 13.56 -3.35 5.82
N ARG A 83 13.89 -2.08 6.04
CA ARG A 83 14.44 -1.19 5.01
C ARG A 83 15.81 -1.63 4.53
N LEU A 84 16.68 -2.08 5.43
CA LEU A 84 17.99 -2.61 5.07
C LEU A 84 17.86 -3.79 4.08
N VAL A 85 16.92 -4.70 4.33
CA VAL A 85 16.63 -5.81 3.41
C VAL A 85 16.12 -5.30 2.06
N ASN A 86 15.21 -4.31 2.04
CA ASN A 86 14.74 -3.73 0.79
C ASN A 86 15.87 -3.08 -0.02
N ILE A 87 16.74 -2.30 0.64
CA ILE A 87 17.92 -1.70 0.00
C ILE A 87 18.86 -2.78 -0.54
N ALA A 88 19.10 -3.83 0.22
CA ALA A 88 19.94 -4.94 -0.23
C ALA A 88 19.36 -5.65 -1.47
N ILE A 89 18.05 -5.89 -1.51
CA ILE A 89 17.37 -6.47 -2.67
C ILE A 89 17.47 -5.52 -3.87
N HIS A 90 17.29 -4.23 -3.68
CA HIS A 90 17.43 -3.22 -4.76
C HIS A 90 18.85 -3.20 -5.34
N VAL A 91 19.87 -3.25 -4.50
CA VAL A 91 21.28 -3.37 -4.91
C VAL A 91 21.52 -4.68 -5.67
N ILE A 92 20.97 -5.81 -5.21
CA ILE A 92 21.05 -7.09 -5.92
C ILE A 92 20.42 -6.95 -7.32
N ASN A 93 19.25 -6.31 -7.42
CA ASN A 93 18.60 -6.07 -8.72
C ASN A 93 19.47 -5.24 -9.66
N ALA A 94 20.15 -4.21 -9.16
CA ALA A 94 21.09 -3.41 -9.94
C ALA A 94 22.30 -4.23 -10.43
N LEU A 95 22.84 -5.11 -9.58
CA LEU A 95 23.95 -6.01 -9.94
C LEU A 95 23.54 -7.03 -11.00
N VAL A 96 22.33 -7.60 -10.91
CA VAL A 96 21.81 -8.54 -11.91
C VAL A 96 21.51 -7.81 -13.22
N LEU A 97 20.94 -6.60 -13.18
CA LEU A 97 20.76 -5.75 -14.36
C LEU A 97 22.10 -5.44 -15.02
N PHE A 98 23.11 -5.07 -14.24
CA PHE A 98 24.48 -4.87 -14.72
C PHE A 98 24.99 -6.10 -15.47
N ALA A 99 24.82 -7.30 -14.90
CA ALA A 99 25.28 -8.54 -15.51
C ALA A 99 24.53 -8.86 -16.84
N ILE A 100 23.21 -8.65 -16.87
CA ILE A 100 22.37 -8.84 -18.08
C ILE A 100 22.82 -7.83 -19.17
N ALA A 101 22.89 -6.56 -18.84
CA ALA A 101 23.29 -5.50 -19.77
C ALA A 101 24.70 -5.73 -20.32
N ALA A 102 25.69 -6.04 -19.46
CA ALA A 102 27.04 -6.35 -19.87
C ALA A 102 27.11 -7.55 -20.82
N ARG A 103 26.26 -8.56 -20.62
CA ARG A 103 26.16 -9.70 -21.52
C ARG A 103 25.58 -9.31 -22.89
N ILE A 104 24.44 -8.61 -22.91
CA ILE A 104 23.79 -8.17 -24.15
C ILE A 104 24.75 -7.31 -24.96
N LEU A 105 25.39 -6.33 -24.32
CA LEU A 105 26.32 -5.41 -24.99
C LEU A 105 27.57 -6.13 -25.57
N ARG A 106 28.09 -7.15 -24.85
CA ARG A 106 29.19 -7.99 -25.38
C ARG A 106 28.76 -8.81 -26.61
N VAL A 107 27.59 -9.43 -26.56
CA VAL A 107 27.03 -10.21 -27.69
C VAL A 107 26.82 -9.29 -28.90
N ARG A 108 26.53 -8.01 -28.67
CA ARG A 108 26.41 -6.98 -29.73
C ARG A 108 27.73 -6.36 -30.16
N GLY A 109 28.87 -6.81 -29.60
CA GLY A 109 30.19 -6.29 -29.96
C GLY A 109 30.45 -4.84 -29.53
N VAL A 110 29.74 -4.35 -28.51
CA VAL A 110 29.90 -2.99 -28.01
C VAL A 110 31.24 -2.87 -27.28
N ALA A 111 32.08 -1.94 -27.73
CA ALA A 111 33.31 -1.59 -27.03
C ALA A 111 32.96 -1.03 -25.63
N LYS A 112 33.78 -1.37 -24.61
CA LYS A 112 33.51 -0.98 -23.20
C LYS A 112 32.11 -1.40 -22.69
N ALA A 113 31.66 -2.60 -23.08
CA ALA A 113 30.39 -3.15 -22.65
C ALA A 113 30.18 -3.15 -21.11
N PRO A 114 31.22 -3.44 -20.27
CA PRO A 114 31.05 -3.36 -18.81
C PRO A 114 30.78 -1.94 -18.32
N GLU A 115 31.46 -0.94 -18.85
CA GLU A 115 31.31 0.47 -18.43
C GLU A 115 29.92 1.00 -18.78
N LEU A 116 29.43 0.69 -19.99
CA LEU A 116 28.09 1.09 -20.41
C LEU A 116 27.01 0.34 -19.60
N ALA A 117 27.20 -0.94 -19.33
CA ALA A 117 26.29 -1.71 -18.49
C ALA A 117 26.24 -1.17 -17.07
N PHE A 118 27.40 -0.77 -16.52
CA PHE A 118 27.48 -0.10 -15.23
C PHE A 118 26.70 1.21 -15.25
N ALA A 119 26.85 2.03 -16.30
CA ALA A 119 26.12 3.27 -16.47
C ALA A 119 24.60 3.04 -16.48
N ILE A 120 24.14 2.03 -17.22
CA ILE A 120 22.70 1.66 -17.26
C ILE A 120 22.19 1.27 -15.87
N ALA A 121 22.91 0.40 -15.18
CA ALA A 121 22.53 -0.08 -13.86
C ALA A 121 22.56 1.04 -12.81
N LEU A 122 23.56 1.90 -12.84
CA LEU A 122 23.71 3.01 -11.90
C LEU A 122 22.60 4.04 -12.08
N ILE A 123 22.36 4.53 -13.30
CA ILE A 123 21.30 5.51 -13.58
C ILE A 123 19.93 4.96 -13.16
N TRP A 124 19.64 3.70 -13.47
CA TRP A 124 18.40 3.07 -13.03
C TRP A 124 18.31 2.99 -11.50
N MET A 125 19.39 2.57 -10.84
CA MET A 125 19.41 2.35 -9.38
C MET A 125 19.23 3.64 -8.59
N VAL A 126 19.81 4.75 -9.06
CA VAL A 126 19.73 6.04 -8.36
C VAL A 126 18.61 6.93 -8.88
N HIS A 127 17.70 6.41 -9.71
CA HIS A 127 16.61 7.21 -10.27
C HIS A 127 15.49 7.42 -9.24
N PRO A 128 14.96 8.65 -9.04
CA PRO A 128 13.90 8.89 -8.05
C PRO A 128 12.62 8.06 -8.22
N LEU A 129 12.29 7.61 -9.42
CA LEU A 129 11.15 6.70 -9.67
C LEU A 129 11.26 5.32 -9.01
N VAL A 130 12.44 4.92 -8.53
CA VAL A 130 12.61 3.63 -7.83
C VAL A 130 12.58 3.76 -6.31
N THR A 131 12.32 4.96 -5.78
CA THR A 131 12.27 5.19 -4.32
C THR A 131 11.07 4.50 -3.67
N GLU A 132 9.90 4.57 -4.29
CA GLU A 132 8.70 3.96 -3.72
C GLU A 132 8.87 2.46 -3.42
N PRO A 133 9.35 1.59 -4.35
CA PRO A 133 9.58 0.18 -4.03
C PRO A 133 10.60 -0.08 -2.92
N VAL A 134 11.55 0.84 -2.69
CA VAL A 134 12.61 0.67 -1.68
C VAL A 134 12.17 1.19 -0.33
N ASP A 135 11.59 2.39 -0.28
CA ASP A 135 11.27 3.10 0.96
C ASP A 135 9.91 2.71 1.54
N TYR A 136 8.97 2.31 0.71
CA TYR A 136 7.68 1.78 1.13
C TYR A 136 7.83 0.26 1.37
N VAL A 137 7.88 -0.15 2.64
CA VAL A 137 8.39 -1.47 3.03
C VAL A 137 7.57 -2.61 2.44
N SER A 138 6.24 -2.51 2.41
CA SER A 138 5.34 -3.54 1.87
C SER A 138 5.54 -3.76 0.36
N GLN A 139 6.13 -2.78 -0.36
CA GLN A 139 6.50 -2.93 -1.77
C GLN A 139 7.74 -3.81 -2.00
N ARG A 140 8.23 -4.50 -0.95
CA ARG A 140 9.13 -5.64 -1.11
C ARG A 140 8.59 -6.67 -2.11
N THR A 141 7.27 -6.71 -2.26
CA THR A 141 6.60 -7.50 -3.30
C THR A 141 7.13 -7.19 -4.70
N GLU A 142 7.30 -5.90 -5.04
CA GLU A 142 7.86 -5.45 -6.31
C GLU A 142 9.36 -5.78 -6.42
N LEU A 143 10.11 -5.48 -5.36
CA LEU A 143 11.56 -5.71 -5.32
C LEU A 143 11.92 -7.18 -5.52
N MET A 144 11.26 -8.09 -4.79
CA MET A 144 11.51 -9.53 -4.88
C MET A 144 11.03 -10.11 -6.19
N MET A 145 9.86 -9.71 -6.67
CA MET A 145 9.39 -10.10 -8.00
C MET A 145 10.43 -9.70 -9.07
N ALA A 146 10.95 -8.47 -9.01
CA ALA A 146 11.97 -8.00 -9.94
C ALA A 146 13.28 -8.80 -9.82
N THR A 147 13.68 -9.19 -8.61
CA THR A 147 14.86 -10.06 -8.40
C THR A 147 14.68 -11.38 -9.13
N PHE A 148 13.56 -12.05 -8.91
CA PHE A 148 13.28 -13.33 -9.55
C PHE A 148 13.05 -13.19 -11.06
N PHE A 149 12.46 -12.09 -11.50
CA PHE A 149 12.30 -11.78 -12.92
C PHE A 149 13.64 -11.63 -13.61
N LEU A 150 14.54 -10.80 -13.08
CA LEU A 150 15.87 -10.59 -13.61
C LEU A 150 16.72 -11.87 -13.55
N ALA A 151 16.63 -12.63 -12.46
CA ALA A 151 17.27 -13.94 -12.33
C ALA A 151 16.77 -14.94 -13.39
N THR A 152 15.45 -14.98 -13.64
CA THR A 152 14.86 -15.80 -14.70
C THR A 152 15.47 -15.46 -16.07
N VAL A 153 15.56 -14.19 -16.40
CA VAL A 153 16.15 -13.71 -17.66
C VAL A 153 17.66 -14.03 -17.70
N TYR A 154 18.39 -13.76 -16.63
CA TYR A 154 19.84 -13.98 -16.56
C TYR A 154 20.24 -15.44 -16.75
N PHE A 155 19.60 -16.35 -16.01
CA PHE A 155 19.88 -17.78 -16.10
C PHE A 155 19.36 -18.38 -17.40
N GLY A 156 18.20 -17.93 -17.90
CA GLY A 156 17.66 -18.29 -19.20
C GLY A 156 18.61 -17.91 -20.35
N ALA A 157 19.07 -16.66 -20.36
CA ALA A 157 20.05 -16.17 -21.33
C ALA A 157 21.38 -16.91 -21.24
N SER A 158 21.84 -17.23 -20.04
CA SER A 158 23.10 -17.96 -19.79
C SER A 158 23.08 -19.38 -20.31
N ALA A 159 21.93 -20.04 -20.26
CA ALA A 159 21.73 -21.39 -20.78
C ALA A 159 21.78 -21.45 -22.31
N ALA A 160 21.27 -20.41 -23.01
CA ALA A 160 21.27 -20.37 -24.46
C ALA A 160 22.67 -20.26 -25.09
N ALA A 161 23.63 -19.62 -24.39
CA ALA A 161 24.99 -19.41 -24.91
C ALA A 161 25.91 -20.62 -24.79
N ARG A 162 25.62 -21.60 -23.96
CA ARG A 162 26.48 -22.77 -23.71
C ARG A 162 25.78 -24.06 -24.09
N HIS A 163 25.78 -24.33 -25.39
CA HIS A 163 25.03 -25.47 -25.98
C HIS A 163 25.45 -26.88 -25.54
N ARG A 164 26.49 -27.10 -24.70
CA ARG A 164 27.02 -28.46 -24.50
C ARG A 164 27.61 -28.87 -23.13
N SER A 165 27.75 -28.01 -22.12
CA SER A 165 28.53 -28.42 -20.93
C SER A 165 27.86 -28.30 -19.55
N ASP A 166 26.74 -27.62 -19.42
CA ASP A 166 26.14 -27.37 -18.08
C ASP A 166 24.84 -28.15 -17.86
N GLY A 167 24.82 -29.45 -18.06
CA GLY A 167 23.83 -30.46 -17.62
C GLY A 167 22.42 -30.05 -17.16
N GLY A 168 21.81 -28.99 -17.74
CA GLY A 168 20.44 -28.59 -17.39
C GLY A 168 20.29 -27.69 -16.15
N THR A 169 21.32 -27.42 -15.38
CA THR A 169 21.24 -26.66 -14.10
C THR A 169 20.71 -25.24 -14.29
N ARG A 170 21.18 -24.48 -15.27
CA ARG A 170 20.76 -23.09 -15.47
C ARG A 170 19.31 -22.90 -15.93
N PRO A 171 18.80 -23.69 -16.91
CA PRO A 171 17.38 -23.66 -17.25
C PRO A 171 16.51 -24.00 -16.04
N THR A 172 16.89 -24.98 -15.24
CA THR A 172 16.16 -25.36 -14.02
C THR A 172 16.12 -24.21 -13.01
N VAL A 173 17.27 -23.57 -12.73
CA VAL A 173 17.31 -22.38 -11.83
C VAL A 173 16.43 -21.26 -12.37
N SER A 174 16.43 -21.03 -13.69
CA SER A 174 15.55 -20.03 -14.32
C SER A 174 14.07 -20.34 -14.08
N VAL A 175 13.63 -21.59 -14.22
CA VAL A 175 12.24 -22.00 -13.97
C VAL A 175 11.88 -21.88 -12.47
N ILE A 176 12.78 -22.25 -11.59
CA ILE A 176 12.57 -22.08 -10.12
C ILE A 176 12.43 -20.59 -9.78
N CYS A 177 13.30 -19.72 -10.30
CA CYS A 177 13.18 -18.28 -10.11
C CYS A 177 11.84 -17.77 -10.65
N CYS A 178 11.39 -18.26 -11.81
CA CYS A 178 10.10 -17.88 -12.37
C CYS A 178 8.95 -18.27 -11.42
N ALA A 179 8.95 -19.48 -10.89
CA ALA A 179 7.93 -19.95 -9.95
C ALA A 179 7.93 -19.14 -8.63
N LEU A 180 9.12 -18.84 -8.07
CA LEU A 180 9.24 -18.02 -6.87
C LEU A 180 8.75 -16.57 -7.12
N GLY A 181 9.03 -16.03 -8.29
CA GLY A 181 8.54 -14.71 -8.68
C GLY A 181 7.01 -14.65 -8.81
N MET A 182 6.36 -15.73 -9.33
CA MET A 182 4.88 -15.85 -9.34
C MET A 182 4.29 -15.81 -7.93
N ALA A 183 5.03 -16.30 -6.93
CA ALA A 183 4.64 -16.26 -5.52
C ALA A 183 5.00 -14.94 -4.80
N CYS A 184 5.55 -13.96 -5.52
CA CYS A 184 5.82 -12.60 -5.01
C CYS A 184 4.83 -11.57 -5.54
N LYS A 185 4.57 -11.56 -6.86
CA LYS A 185 3.66 -10.62 -7.50
C LYS A 185 3.24 -11.09 -8.89
N GLU A 186 1.98 -10.79 -9.27
CA GLU A 186 1.36 -11.18 -10.53
C GLU A 186 2.05 -10.63 -11.78
N THR A 187 2.78 -9.51 -11.66
CA THR A 187 3.56 -8.92 -12.77
C THR A 187 4.59 -9.90 -13.34
N MET A 188 4.97 -10.92 -12.58
CA MET A 188 5.86 -11.99 -13.04
C MET A 188 5.31 -12.79 -14.24
N VAL A 189 4.00 -12.76 -14.49
CA VAL A 189 3.31 -13.49 -15.58
C VAL A 189 3.96 -13.25 -16.96
N VAL A 190 4.59 -12.11 -17.17
CA VAL A 190 5.22 -11.75 -18.46
C VAL A 190 6.65 -12.29 -18.62
N ALA A 191 7.26 -12.84 -17.58
CA ALA A 191 8.64 -13.31 -17.63
C ALA A 191 8.90 -14.40 -18.68
N PRO A 192 8.02 -15.44 -18.87
CA PRO A 192 8.20 -16.41 -19.96
C PRO A 192 8.24 -15.79 -21.36
N ILE A 193 7.41 -14.76 -21.57
CA ILE A 193 7.32 -14.03 -22.84
C ILE A 193 8.61 -13.23 -23.07
N ILE A 194 9.09 -12.54 -22.04
CA ILE A 194 10.35 -11.77 -22.12
C ILE A 194 11.55 -12.68 -22.39
N VAL A 195 11.61 -13.87 -21.79
CA VAL A 195 12.68 -14.84 -22.06
C VAL A 195 12.63 -15.33 -23.50
N LEU A 196 11.46 -15.62 -24.04
CA LEU A 196 11.28 -16.02 -25.44
C LEU A 196 11.69 -14.89 -26.40
N LEU A 197 11.32 -13.65 -26.10
CA LEU A 197 11.71 -12.46 -26.87
C LEU A 197 13.23 -12.23 -26.81
N TYR A 198 13.85 -12.43 -25.63
CA TYR A 198 15.29 -12.37 -25.46
C TYR A 198 16.00 -13.38 -26.38
N ASP A 199 15.57 -14.63 -26.33
CA ASP A 199 16.17 -15.69 -27.13
C ASP A 199 16.00 -15.46 -28.63
N ARG A 200 14.81 -15.02 -29.06
CA ARG A 200 14.59 -14.61 -30.45
C ARG A 200 15.54 -13.49 -30.90
N THR A 201 15.78 -12.51 -30.02
CA THR A 201 16.51 -11.29 -30.38
C THR A 201 18.04 -11.45 -30.30
N PHE A 202 18.51 -12.16 -29.28
CA PHE A 202 19.94 -12.20 -28.94
C PHE A 202 20.60 -13.58 -29.10
N SER A 203 19.81 -14.66 -29.20
CA SER A 203 20.34 -16.03 -29.22
C SER A 203 20.10 -16.77 -30.56
N PHE A 204 18.89 -16.71 -31.09
CA PHE A 204 18.46 -17.59 -32.20
C PHE A 204 18.00 -16.85 -33.47
N GLY A 205 17.69 -15.57 -33.42
CA GLY A 205 17.26 -14.76 -34.56
C GLY A 205 15.79 -14.96 -34.99
N SER A 206 15.10 -16.03 -34.59
CA SER A 206 13.70 -16.27 -34.91
C SER A 206 12.96 -17.04 -33.81
N PHE A 207 11.64 -16.82 -33.70
CA PHE A 207 10.79 -17.57 -32.77
C PHE A 207 10.77 -19.08 -33.09
N ARG A 208 10.70 -19.44 -34.38
CA ARG A 208 10.67 -20.84 -34.80
C ARG A 208 11.91 -21.59 -34.33
N GLU A 209 13.09 -20.98 -34.46
CA GLU A 209 14.34 -21.61 -34.03
C GLU A 209 14.44 -21.67 -32.50
N ALA A 210 14.02 -20.61 -31.80
CA ALA A 210 13.97 -20.59 -30.34
C ALA A 210 13.09 -21.73 -29.79
N VAL A 211 11.85 -21.85 -30.28
CA VAL A 211 10.92 -22.91 -29.85
C VAL A 211 11.42 -24.30 -30.23
N ARG A 212 11.97 -24.48 -31.44
CA ARG A 212 12.54 -25.76 -31.85
C ARG A 212 13.66 -26.24 -30.94
N ARG A 213 14.52 -25.32 -30.48
CA ARG A 213 15.68 -25.66 -29.63
C ARG A 213 15.39 -25.75 -28.15
N ARG A 214 14.41 -25.01 -27.65
CA ARG A 214 14.14 -24.87 -26.22
C ARG A 214 12.66 -24.96 -25.84
N GLY A 215 11.86 -25.67 -26.65
CA GLY A 215 10.40 -25.80 -26.44
C GLY A 215 10.02 -26.32 -25.07
N SER A 216 10.71 -27.35 -24.56
CA SER A 216 10.48 -27.90 -23.22
C SER A 216 10.78 -26.90 -22.11
N TYR A 217 11.80 -26.07 -22.29
CA TYR A 217 12.14 -25.02 -21.34
C TYR A 217 11.06 -23.92 -21.30
N TYR A 218 10.56 -23.47 -22.46
CA TYR A 218 9.44 -22.50 -22.48
C TYR A 218 8.16 -23.09 -21.93
N ALA A 219 7.86 -24.36 -22.20
CA ALA A 219 6.73 -25.05 -21.60
C ALA A 219 6.85 -25.10 -20.06
N ALA A 220 8.05 -25.38 -19.53
CA ALA A 220 8.30 -25.35 -18.10
C ALA A 220 8.15 -23.94 -17.48
N LEU A 221 8.61 -22.90 -18.20
CA LEU A 221 8.36 -21.52 -17.77
C LEU A 221 6.85 -21.17 -17.75
N CYS A 222 6.10 -21.54 -18.80
CA CYS A 222 4.66 -21.33 -18.84
C CYS A 222 3.92 -22.13 -17.76
N ALA A 223 4.40 -23.33 -17.41
CA ALA A 223 3.83 -24.13 -16.33
C ALA A 223 3.89 -23.40 -14.96
N THR A 224 4.81 -22.45 -14.77
CA THR A 224 4.84 -21.64 -13.54
C THR A 224 3.62 -20.73 -13.39
N TRP A 225 2.84 -20.46 -14.45
CA TRP A 225 1.54 -19.77 -14.36
C TRP A 225 0.55 -20.51 -13.48
N LEU A 226 0.66 -21.85 -13.37
CA LEU A 226 -0.17 -22.64 -12.47
C LEU A 226 0.05 -22.24 -11.01
N VAL A 227 1.27 -21.87 -10.62
CA VAL A 227 1.56 -21.36 -9.29
C VAL A 227 0.74 -20.09 -9.02
N LEU A 228 0.74 -19.15 -9.98
CA LEU A 228 -0.03 -17.91 -9.85
C LEU A 228 -1.54 -18.19 -9.77
N VAL A 229 -2.06 -19.08 -10.61
CA VAL A 229 -3.48 -19.45 -10.62
C VAL A 229 -3.89 -20.05 -9.26
N VAL A 230 -3.10 -20.97 -8.72
CA VAL A 230 -3.37 -21.60 -7.41
C VAL A 230 -3.36 -20.53 -6.30
N LEU A 231 -2.39 -19.63 -6.30
CA LEU A 231 -2.29 -18.57 -5.29
C LEU A 231 -3.43 -17.55 -5.37
N LEU A 232 -3.87 -17.18 -6.58
CA LEU A 232 -5.02 -16.29 -6.75
C LEU A 232 -6.32 -16.96 -6.34
N TRP A 233 -6.44 -18.27 -6.52
CA TRP A 233 -7.62 -19.02 -6.10
C TRP A 233 -7.67 -19.22 -4.58
N SER A 234 -6.53 -19.54 -3.96
CA SER A 234 -6.45 -19.78 -2.52
C SER A 234 -6.54 -18.50 -1.66
N SER A 235 -6.22 -17.36 -2.22
CA SER A 235 -6.22 -16.06 -1.54
C SER A 235 -6.75 -14.98 -2.49
N PRO A 236 -8.06 -14.94 -2.74
CA PRO A 236 -8.65 -13.92 -3.62
C PRO A 236 -8.43 -12.52 -3.02
N ARG A 237 -8.08 -11.58 -3.89
CA ARG A 237 -7.71 -10.20 -3.48
C ARG A 237 -8.90 -9.28 -3.20
N GLY A 238 -10.10 -9.84 -3.06
CA GLY A 238 -11.32 -9.05 -2.85
C GLY A 238 -11.58 -8.08 -4.02
N ASP A 239 -12.18 -6.94 -3.72
CA ASP A 239 -12.69 -6.00 -4.73
C ASP A 239 -11.63 -4.99 -5.24
N SER A 240 -10.36 -5.10 -4.81
CA SER A 240 -9.33 -4.10 -5.14
C SER A 240 -8.78 -4.19 -6.56
N ALA A 241 -8.80 -5.38 -7.18
CA ALA A 241 -8.31 -5.60 -8.53
C ALA A 241 -9.02 -6.76 -9.23
N GLY A 242 -9.36 -6.61 -10.50
CA GLY A 242 -9.98 -7.64 -11.32
C GLY A 242 -11.20 -7.16 -12.09
N PHE A 243 -11.81 -8.07 -12.87
CA PHE A 243 -12.98 -7.77 -13.69
C PHE A 243 -14.31 -7.92 -12.93
N MET A 244 -14.33 -8.59 -11.80
CA MET A 244 -15.51 -8.81 -10.96
C MET A 244 -15.37 -8.02 -9.67
N GLY A 245 -16.31 -7.10 -9.41
CA GLY A 245 -16.31 -6.25 -8.21
C GLY A 245 -15.62 -4.89 -8.35
N ALA A 246 -14.95 -4.58 -9.47
CA ALA A 246 -14.35 -3.28 -9.67
C ALA A 246 -15.43 -2.20 -9.90
N SER A 247 -15.35 -1.10 -9.15
CA SER A 247 -16.23 0.08 -9.31
C SER A 247 -16.01 0.80 -10.65
N VAL A 248 -14.91 0.48 -11.35
CA VAL A 248 -14.48 1.11 -12.60
C VAL A 248 -14.48 0.08 -13.73
N SER A 249 -15.05 0.47 -14.89
CA SER A 249 -15.06 -0.39 -16.07
C SER A 249 -13.63 -0.61 -16.62
N PRO A 250 -13.35 -1.80 -17.22
CA PRO A 250 -12.06 -2.04 -17.90
C PRO A 250 -11.74 -0.99 -18.96
N TRP A 251 -12.75 -0.46 -19.62
CA TRP A 251 -12.59 0.58 -20.64
C TRP A 251 -12.17 1.92 -20.04
N THR A 252 -12.86 2.38 -18.99
CA THR A 252 -12.50 3.62 -18.28
C THR A 252 -11.08 3.52 -17.74
N TYR A 253 -10.74 2.39 -17.11
CA TYR A 253 -9.39 2.16 -16.60
C TYR A 253 -8.33 2.21 -17.72
N LEU A 254 -8.60 1.59 -18.88
CA LEU A 254 -7.68 1.63 -20.03
C LEU A 254 -7.47 3.06 -20.55
N LEU A 255 -8.53 3.87 -20.57
CA LEU A 255 -8.42 5.28 -20.95
C LEU A 255 -7.51 6.05 -19.98
N ASP A 256 -7.70 5.91 -18.68
CA ASP A 256 -6.85 6.50 -17.65
C ASP A 256 -5.39 6.04 -17.77
N GLN A 257 -5.16 4.76 -18.09
CA GLN A 257 -3.80 4.24 -18.25
C GLN A 257 -3.04 4.92 -19.40
N SER A 258 -3.72 5.41 -20.44
CA SER A 258 -3.06 6.17 -21.50
C SER A 258 -2.41 7.45 -20.96
N VAL A 259 -3.09 8.15 -20.05
CA VAL A 259 -2.59 9.35 -19.35
C VAL A 259 -1.43 8.97 -18.43
N MET A 260 -1.61 7.91 -17.64
CA MET A 260 -0.59 7.47 -16.69
C MET A 260 0.70 6.99 -17.37
N ILE A 261 0.62 6.28 -18.50
CA ILE A 261 1.81 5.84 -19.26
C ILE A 261 2.60 7.05 -19.75
N VAL A 262 1.95 8.07 -20.31
CA VAL A 262 2.62 9.31 -20.73
C VAL A 262 3.23 10.04 -19.54
N ARG A 263 2.54 10.08 -18.40
CA ARG A 263 3.08 10.62 -17.15
C ARG A 263 4.33 9.85 -16.70
N TYR A 264 4.30 8.54 -16.70
CA TYR A 264 5.46 7.71 -16.34
C TYR A 264 6.66 7.98 -17.25
N LEU A 265 6.43 8.13 -18.56
CA LEU A 265 7.48 8.53 -19.50
C LEU A 265 8.04 9.91 -19.16
N ARG A 266 7.18 10.89 -18.86
CA ARG A 266 7.64 12.21 -18.41
C ARG A 266 8.50 12.11 -17.14
N LEU A 267 8.06 11.35 -16.14
CA LEU A 267 8.79 11.16 -14.88
C LEU A 267 10.11 10.43 -15.06
N ALA A 268 10.22 9.54 -16.06
CA ALA A 268 11.48 8.87 -16.39
C ALA A 268 12.55 9.84 -16.93
N PHE A 269 12.16 10.96 -17.55
CA PHE A 269 13.10 11.99 -18.04
C PHE A 269 13.20 13.19 -17.10
N TRP A 270 12.13 13.48 -16.37
CA TRP A 270 12.02 14.62 -15.47
C TRP A 270 11.30 14.21 -14.18
N PRO A 271 12.02 13.63 -13.21
CA PRO A 271 11.43 13.05 -12.00
C PRO A 271 11.02 14.12 -10.96
N ARG A 272 10.11 15.02 -11.35
CA ARG A 272 9.51 16.03 -10.47
C ARG A 272 8.01 15.82 -10.34
N GLY A 273 7.49 16.07 -9.15
CA GLY A 273 6.07 15.84 -8.84
C GLY A 273 5.77 14.36 -8.62
N LEU A 274 6.71 13.65 -8.00
CA LEU A 274 6.54 12.29 -7.51
C LEU A 274 5.63 12.31 -6.28
N VAL A 275 4.69 11.37 -6.22
CA VAL A 275 3.73 11.21 -5.12
C VAL A 275 3.56 9.73 -4.77
N LEU A 276 3.15 9.45 -3.53
CA LEU A 276 2.88 8.07 -3.10
C LEU A 276 1.58 7.54 -3.72
N ASP A 277 0.58 8.40 -3.88
CA ASP A 277 -0.78 8.03 -4.26
C ASP A 277 -1.32 8.99 -5.34
N TYR A 278 -1.77 8.40 -6.45
CA TYR A 278 -2.39 9.11 -7.56
C TYR A 278 -3.93 9.12 -7.51
N GLY A 279 -4.51 8.59 -6.43
CA GLY A 279 -5.96 8.47 -6.27
C GLY A 279 -6.56 7.33 -7.08
N GLU A 280 -7.87 7.31 -7.12
CA GLU A 280 -8.67 6.31 -7.84
C GLU A 280 -8.81 6.68 -9.32
N PRO A 281 -9.13 5.70 -10.20
CA PRO A 281 -9.43 5.99 -11.60
C PRO A 281 -10.60 6.97 -11.73
N ALA A 282 -10.42 8.00 -12.56
CA ALA A 282 -11.42 9.03 -12.79
C ALA A 282 -12.33 8.70 -13.98
N HIS A 283 -13.53 9.27 -14.00
CA HIS A 283 -14.37 9.24 -15.19
C HIS A 283 -13.86 10.24 -16.23
N VAL A 284 -13.01 9.75 -17.14
CA VAL A 284 -12.48 10.56 -18.25
C VAL A 284 -13.26 10.31 -19.53
N THR A 285 -13.43 11.34 -20.35
CA THR A 285 -14.01 11.18 -21.68
C THR A 285 -12.95 10.85 -22.72
N PHE A 286 -13.33 10.18 -23.80
CA PHE A 286 -12.40 9.87 -24.89
C PHE A 286 -11.72 11.13 -25.44
N GLY A 287 -12.45 12.26 -25.52
CA GLY A 287 -11.90 13.54 -26.00
C GLY A 287 -10.74 14.05 -25.17
N ASP A 288 -10.83 13.91 -23.83
CA ASP A 288 -9.82 14.39 -22.90
C ASP A 288 -8.51 13.59 -23.01
N VAL A 289 -8.61 12.30 -23.32
CA VAL A 289 -7.47 11.39 -23.33
C VAL A 289 -6.94 11.05 -24.73
N ALA A 290 -7.61 11.48 -25.79
CA ALA A 290 -7.24 11.17 -27.18
C ALA A 290 -5.77 11.47 -27.53
N PRO A 291 -5.16 12.59 -27.12
CA PRO A 291 -3.73 12.84 -27.38
C PRO A 291 -2.81 11.79 -26.74
N TYR A 292 -3.15 11.34 -25.54
CA TYR A 292 -2.40 10.33 -24.80
C TYR A 292 -2.54 8.96 -25.45
N ILE A 293 -3.76 8.59 -25.86
CA ILE A 293 -4.02 7.35 -26.61
C ILE A 293 -3.19 7.34 -27.91
N LEU A 294 -3.20 8.44 -28.65
CA LEU A 294 -2.42 8.55 -29.88
C LEU A 294 -0.92 8.38 -29.63
N ALA A 295 -0.39 9.03 -28.59
CA ALA A 295 1.02 8.92 -28.21
C ALA A 295 1.41 7.47 -27.83
N VAL A 296 0.62 6.82 -26.96
CA VAL A 296 0.87 5.44 -26.54
C VAL A 296 0.73 4.47 -27.71
N SER A 297 -0.28 4.64 -28.56
CA SER A 297 -0.49 3.82 -29.76
C SER A 297 0.67 3.96 -30.77
N ALA A 298 1.17 5.18 -30.96
CA ALA A 298 2.33 5.44 -31.81
C ALA A 298 3.62 4.76 -31.28
N LEU A 299 3.84 4.84 -29.95
CA LEU A 299 4.97 4.16 -29.30
C LEU A 299 4.87 2.63 -29.40
N LEU A 300 3.67 2.08 -29.21
CA LEU A 300 3.41 0.65 -29.37
C LEU A 300 3.63 0.19 -30.82
N ALA A 301 3.08 0.92 -31.79
CA ALA A 301 3.30 0.64 -33.21
C ALA A 301 4.80 0.74 -33.58
N GLY A 302 5.49 1.78 -33.08
CA GLY A 302 6.94 1.93 -33.22
C GLY A 302 7.71 0.74 -32.62
N THR A 303 7.28 0.23 -31.48
CA THR A 303 7.85 -0.97 -30.84
C THR A 303 7.68 -2.20 -31.73
N ILE A 304 6.49 -2.42 -32.28
CA ILE A 304 6.19 -3.56 -33.17
C ILE A 304 7.07 -3.48 -34.43
N VAL A 305 7.14 -2.30 -35.06
CA VAL A 305 8.02 -2.08 -36.23
C VAL A 305 9.48 -2.33 -35.86
N ALA A 306 9.93 -1.84 -34.71
CA ALA A 306 11.30 -2.04 -34.24
C ALA A 306 11.59 -3.52 -33.94
N LEU A 307 10.64 -4.30 -33.44
CA LEU A 307 10.81 -5.75 -33.26
C LEU A 307 11.14 -6.46 -34.57
N VAL A 308 10.61 -5.96 -35.68
CA VAL A 308 10.89 -6.54 -37.02
C VAL A 308 12.23 -6.00 -37.59
N ARG A 309 12.45 -4.69 -37.51
CA ARG A 309 13.58 -4.01 -38.19
C ARG A 309 14.86 -3.92 -37.36
N ASN A 310 14.72 -3.72 -36.04
CA ASN A 310 15.83 -3.58 -35.10
C ASN A 310 15.50 -4.32 -33.80
N GLY A 311 15.82 -5.60 -33.75
CA GLY A 311 15.46 -6.48 -32.67
C GLY A 311 15.85 -5.97 -31.27
N SER A 312 16.97 -5.24 -31.13
CA SER A 312 17.37 -4.71 -29.80
C SER A 312 16.50 -3.57 -29.32
N VAL A 313 16.18 -2.60 -30.20
CA VAL A 313 15.26 -1.49 -29.86
C VAL A 313 13.86 -2.03 -29.64
N GLY A 314 13.39 -2.93 -30.50
CA GLY A 314 12.10 -3.59 -30.35
C GLY A 314 12.00 -4.41 -29.06
N PHE A 315 13.08 -5.08 -28.65
CA PHE A 315 13.12 -5.80 -27.37
C PHE A 315 12.97 -4.86 -26.17
N LEU A 316 13.64 -3.72 -26.16
CA LEU A 316 13.50 -2.73 -25.09
C LEU A 316 12.10 -2.12 -25.05
N GLY A 317 11.50 -1.80 -26.19
CA GLY A 317 10.11 -1.35 -26.27
C GLY A 317 9.13 -2.42 -25.79
N ALA A 318 9.32 -3.68 -26.19
CA ALA A 318 8.52 -4.79 -25.71
C ALA A 318 8.69 -5.05 -24.20
N TRP A 319 9.92 -4.94 -23.69
CA TRP A 319 10.17 -4.98 -22.26
C TRP A 319 9.35 -3.92 -21.52
N PHE A 320 9.40 -2.66 -21.96
CA PHE A 320 8.63 -1.57 -21.36
C PHE A 320 7.13 -1.87 -21.31
N PHE A 321 6.52 -2.17 -22.45
CA PHE A 321 5.08 -2.40 -22.51
C PHE A 321 4.64 -3.69 -21.81
N LEU A 322 5.37 -4.78 -21.95
CA LEU A 322 5.00 -6.06 -21.34
C LEU A 322 5.14 -6.04 -19.82
N THR A 323 6.20 -5.41 -19.28
CA THR A 323 6.37 -5.34 -17.82
C THR A 323 5.38 -4.38 -17.16
N LEU A 324 4.85 -3.40 -17.90
CA LEU A 324 3.84 -2.47 -17.43
C LEU A 324 2.40 -3.02 -17.60
N ALA A 325 2.17 -3.87 -18.60
CA ALA A 325 0.84 -4.34 -18.98
C ALA A 325 0.01 -4.99 -17.86
N PRO A 326 0.55 -5.81 -16.95
CA PRO A 326 -0.26 -6.45 -15.90
C PRO A 326 -0.95 -5.48 -14.96
N THR A 327 -0.39 -4.26 -14.77
CA THR A 327 -0.92 -3.25 -13.85
C THR A 327 -1.42 -1.98 -14.53
N SER A 328 -1.16 -1.81 -15.83
CA SER A 328 -1.48 -0.60 -16.58
C SER A 328 -2.04 -0.95 -17.96
N SER A 329 -3.10 -1.75 -18.00
CA SER A 329 -3.80 -2.12 -19.23
C SER A 329 -5.30 -2.26 -19.00
N ILE A 330 -5.86 -3.41 -19.35
CA ILE A 330 -7.30 -3.66 -19.31
C ILE A 330 -7.81 -4.21 -17.95
N MET A 331 -6.89 -4.71 -17.09
CA MET A 331 -7.27 -5.23 -15.77
C MET A 331 -7.44 -4.05 -14.79
N PRO A 332 -8.66 -3.74 -14.34
CA PRO A 332 -8.89 -2.61 -13.45
C PRO A 332 -8.25 -2.84 -12.08
N ILE A 333 -7.65 -1.78 -11.55
CA ILE A 333 -7.29 -1.64 -10.14
C ILE A 333 -8.13 -0.48 -9.63
N SER A 334 -9.23 -0.78 -8.93
CA SER A 334 -10.23 0.20 -8.51
C SER A 334 -9.68 1.22 -7.51
N THR A 335 -8.73 0.79 -6.70
CA THR A 335 -8.16 1.60 -5.62
C THR A 335 -7.04 2.53 -6.07
N GLU A 336 -6.52 2.39 -7.31
CA GLU A 336 -5.30 3.12 -7.69
C GLU A 336 -5.16 3.28 -9.20
N VAL A 337 -5.27 4.54 -9.69
CA VAL A 337 -5.10 4.83 -11.12
C VAL A 337 -3.65 4.65 -11.56
N GLY A 338 -2.69 4.95 -10.71
CA GLY A 338 -1.26 4.87 -10.99
C GLY A 338 -0.40 4.74 -9.75
N ALA A 339 0.83 4.23 -9.90
CA ALA A 339 1.84 4.16 -8.86
C ALA A 339 3.25 4.16 -9.47
N GLU A 340 4.18 4.84 -8.83
CA GLU A 340 5.57 4.96 -9.32
C GLU A 340 6.28 3.60 -9.35
N ARG A 341 5.97 2.72 -8.40
CA ARG A 341 6.48 1.35 -8.33
C ARG A 341 6.25 0.52 -9.59
N ARG A 342 5.19 0.83 -10.36
CA ARG A 342 4.92 0.15 -11.65
C ARG A 342 6.03 0.37 -12.66
N MET A 343 6.81 1.45 -12.50
CA MET A 343 7.95 1.79 -13.37
C MET A 343 9.25 1.09 -13.00
N TYR A 344 9.29 0.27 -11.96
CA TYR A 344 10.53 -0.36 -11.48
C TYR A 344 11.24 -1.20 -12.57
N LEU A 345 10.56 -2.11 -13.24
CA LEU A 345 11.09 -2.88 -14.37
C LEU A 345 11.08 -2.10 -15.70
N PRO A 346 10.00 -1.37 -16.07
CA PRO A 346 9.94 -0.62 -17.32
C PRO A 346 11.05 0.44 -17.47
N LEU A 347 11.43 1.10 -16.37
CA LEU A 347 12.47 2.12 -16.37
C LEU A 347 13.83 1.57 -16.84
N MET A 348 14.15 0.29 -16.58
CA MET A 348 15.37 -0.35 -17.06
C MET A 348 15.50 -0.28 -18.57
N ALA A 349 14.39 -0.50 -19.29
CA ALA A 349 14.37 -0.42 -20.75
C ALA A 349 14.54 1.01 -21.26
N ILE A 350 13.91 2.00 -20.61
CA ILE A 350 14.05 3.41 -20.98
C ILE A 350 15.50 3.86 -20.82
N VAL A 351 16.11 3.58 -19.66
CA VAL A 351 17.51 3.93 -19.40
C VAL A 351 18.45 3.27 -20.43
N ALA A 352 18.23 1.98 -20.72
CA ALA A 352 19.02 1.27 -21.72
C ALA A 352 18.82 1.85 -23.14
N LEU A 353 17.58 2.21 -23.50
CA LEU A 353 17.24 2.79 -24.80
C LEU A 353 17.92 4.16 -25.00
N VAL A 354 18.00 4.97 -23.95
CA VAL A 354 18.64 6.29 -23.99
C VAL A 354 20.16 6.18 -24.03
N LEU A 355 20.73 5.29 -23.22
CA LEU A 355 22.20 5.20 -23.09
C LEU A 355 22.88 4.36 -24.19
N ALA A 356 22.21 3.37 -24.76
CA ALA A 356 22.81 2.49 -25.75
C ALA A 356 23.23 3.22 -27.07
N PRO A 357 22.49 4.16 -27.66
CA PRO A 357 22.92 4.94 -28.81
C PRO A 357 24.12 5.86 -28.53
N VAL A 358 24.19 6.37 -27.29
CA VAL A 358 25.25 7.28 -26.83
C VAL A 358 26.57 6.52 -26.59
N ALA A 359 26.54 5.18 -26.65
CA ALA A 359 27.70 4.32 -26.38
C ALA A 359 28.92 4.68 -27.21
N ARG A 360 28.76 5.13 -28.47
CA ARG A 360 29.87 5.58 -29.34
C ARG A 360 30.48 6.88 -28.80
N ALA A 361 29.70 7.79 -28.28
CA ALA A 361 30.14 9.03 -27.66
C ALA A 361 30.74 8.81 -26.26
N PHE A 362 30.35 7.73 -25.55
CA PHE A 362 30.87 7.34 -24.22
C PHE A 362 32.38 7.06 -24.18
N MET A 363 33.02 7.02 -25.35
CA MET A 363 34.49 6.88 -25.47
C MET A 363 35.23 8.19 -25.20
N ALA A 364 34.56 9.34 -25.25
CA ALA A 364 35.14 10.64 -24.99
C ALA A 364 35.12 10.98 -23.46
N ARG A 365 36.18 11.64 -23.01
CA ARG A 365 36.32 12.08 -21.60
C ARG A 365 35.16 12.98 -21.13
N THR A 366 34.64 13.80 -22.04
CA THR A 366 33.49 14.69 -21.82
C THR A 366 32.20 13.93 -21.50
N SER A 367 31.99 12.77 -22.11
CA SER A 367 30.79 11.94 -21.86
C SER A 367 30.80 11.28 -20.49
N THR A 368 32.00 10.93 -19.98
CA THR A 368 32.13 10.37 -18.61
C THR A 368 31.75 11.41 -17.54
N VAL A 369 32.17 12.67 -17.77
CA VAL A 369 31.79 13.78 -16.85
C VAL A 369 30.29 14.03 -16.90
N ALA A 370 29.70 14.11 -18.08
CA ALA A 370 28.24 14.32 -18.22
C ALA A 370 27.44 13.19 -17.55
N PHE A 371 27.85 11.93 -17.71
CA PHE A 371 27.24 10.79 -17.05
C PHE A 371 27.36 10.90 -15.52
N ALA A 372 28.54 11.22 -15.00
CA ALA A 372 28.74 11.38 -13.56
C ALA A 372 27.88 12.52 -12.97
N LEU A 373 27.72 13.62 -13.71
CA LEU A 373 26.83 14.72 -13.32
C LEU A 373 25.37 14.27 -13.28
N VAL A 374 24.87 13.57 -14.29
CA VAL A 374 23.49 13.06 -14.31
C VAL A 374 23.27 12.08 -13.16
N ALA A 375 24.18 11.13 -12.96
CA ALA A 375 24.09 10.18 -11.85
C ALA A 375 24.10 10.88 -10.50
N GLY A 376 24.95 11.90 -10.33
CA GLY A 376 25.02 12.72 -9.13
C GLY A 376 23.73 13.49 -8.85
N LEU A 377 23.16 14.15 -9.88
CA LEU A 377 21.90 14.89 -9.75
C LEU A 377 20.73 13.96 -9.42
N LEU A 378 20.64 12.80 -10.06
CA LEU A 378 19.61 11.80 -9.74
C LEU A 378 19.81 11.24 -8.33
N SER A 379 21.04 10.99 -7.90
CA SER A 379 21.34 10.54 -6.52
C SER A 379 20.89 11.56 -5.49
N ILE A 380 21.13 12.85 -5.72
CA ILE A 380 20.67 13.93 -4.85
C ILE A 380 19.14 13.99 -4.82
N ALA A 381 18.49 13.90 -5.99
CA ALA A 381 17.03 13.91 -6.06
C ALA A 381 16.40 12.70 -5.35
N THR A 382 17.00 11.51 -5.48
CA THR A 382 16.59 10.30 -4.75
C THR A 382 16.78 10.45 -3.24
N PHE A 383 17.93 10.96 -2.81
CA PHE A 383 18.19 11.23 -1.40
C PHE A 383 17.19 12.23 -0.80
N GLN A 384 16.80 13.27 -1.57
CA GLN A 384 15.76 14.21 -1.17
C GLN A 384 14.37 13.55 -1.12
N ARG A 385 14.04 12.71 -2.10
CA ARG A 385 12.77 11.97 -2.14
C ARG A 385 12.65 11.00 -0.96
N ASN A 386 13.70 10.28 -0.60
CA ASN A 386 13.71 9.39 0.57
C ASN A 386 13.37 10.16 1.87
N ALA A 387 13.75 11.43 1.97
CA ALA A 387 13.46 12.24 3.16
C ALA A 387 11.95 12.50 3.34
N GLU A 388 11.16 12.43 2.28
CA GLU A 388 9.70 12.60 2.34
C GLU A 388 9.02 11.43 3.06
N TYR A 389 9.63 10.23 3.05
CA TYR A 389 9.14 9.05 3.77
C TYR A 389 9.43 9.06 5.28
N ARG A 390 10.14 10.09 5.80
CA ARG A 390 10.47 10.20 7.24
C ARG A 390 9.28 10.52 8.13
N SER A 391 8.19 11.00 7.56
CA SER A 391 6.98 11.37 8.29
C SER A 391 5.76 11.18 7.40
N GLY A 392 4.73 10.53 7.92
CA GLY A 392 3.44 10.40 7.24
C GLY A 392 2.83 11.77 6.94
N LEU A 393 2.98 12.76 7.84
CA LEU A 393 2.57 14.14 7.58
C LEU A 393 3.21 14.70 6.31
N THR A 394 4.53 14.63 6.20
CA THR A 394 5.26 15.13 5.02
C THR A 394 4.85 14.38 3.76
N LEU A 395 4.70 13.06 3.86
CA LEU A 395 4.36 12.19 2.74
C LEU A 395 2.99 12.53 2.15
N TRP A 396 1.95 12.62 3.01
CA TRP A 396 0.59 12.94 2.55
C TRP A 396 0.41 14.40 2.16
N GLN A 397 1.10 15.34 2.84
CA GLN A 397 1.14 16.73 2.41
C GLN A 397 1.72 16.86 1.00
N THR A 398 2.82 16.12 0.71
CA THR A 398 3.43 16.07 -0.62
C THR A 398 2.45 15.58 -1.70
N VAL A 399 1.56 14.63 -1.37
CA VAL A 399 0.52 14.17 -2.31
C VAL A 399 -0.43 15.32 -2.64
N LEU A 400 -0.94 16.03 -1.63
CA LEU A 400 -1.86 17.15 -1.83
C LEU A 400 -1.22 18.36 -2.57
N ASP A 401 0.07 18.59 -2.36
CA ASP A 401 0.79 19.70 -3.00
C ASP A 401 1.13 19.46 -4.48
N ARG A 402 1.31 18.19 -4.88
CA ARG A 402 1.87 17.83 -6.20
C ARG A 402 0.89 17.14 -7.14
N TRP A 403 -0.21 16.63 -6.61
CA TRP A 403 -1.25 15.95 -7.36
C TRP A 403 -2.61 16.56 -7.02
N PRO A 404 -3.59 16.54 -7.93
CA PRO A 404 -4.93 17.03 -7.59
C PRO A 404 -5.42 16.42 -6.28
N PRO A 405 -5.93 17.23 -5.34
CA PRO A 405 -6.41 16.74 -4.07
C PRO A 405 -7.49 15.67 -4.26
N HIS A 406 -7.42 14.62 -3.45
CA HIS A 406 -8.43 13.55 -3.44
C HIS A 406 -8.71 13.11 -2.00
N ALA A 407 -9.90 12.58 -1.77
CA ALA A 407 -10.42 12.30 -0.43
C ALA A 407 -9.52 11.35 0.39
N ARG A 408 -8.92 10.32 -0.25
CA ARG A 408 -8.01 9.40 0.45
C ARG A 408 -6.76 10.11 0.99
N ALA A 409 -6.18 11.04 0.23
CA ALA A 409 -5.02 11.82 0.71
C ALA A 409 -5.40 12.71 1.89
N HIS A 410 -6.55 13.38 1.83
CA HIS A 410 -7.08 14.15 2.96
C HIS A 410 -7.34 13.28 4.18
N ARG A 411 -8.01 12.11 4.02
CA ARG A 411 -8.25 11.15 5.11
C ARG A 411 -6.96 10.72 5.80
N ASN A 412 -5.97 10.34 5.01
CA ASN A 412 -4.71 9.82 5.54
C ASN A 412 -3.88 10.94 6.21
N LEU A 413 -3.90 12.16 5.65
CA LEU A 413 -3.28 13.31 6.31
C LEU A 413 -3.99 13.66 7.62
N ALA A 414 -5.32 13.58 7.67
CA ALA A 414 -6.08 13.78 8.91
C ALA A 414 -5.68 12.77 9.99
N ALA A 415 -5.49 11.50 9.64
CA ALA A 415 -5.03 10.47 10.57
C ALA A 415 -3.64 10.80 11.16
N GLU A 416 -2.71 11.27 10.32
CA GLU A 416 -1.38 11.70 10.78
C GLU A 416 -1.43 12.96 11.65
N LEU A 417 -2.32 13.92 11.33
CA LEU A 417 -2.55 15.14 12.12
C LEU A 417 -3.14 14.81 13.49
N LYS A 418 -4.05 13.82 13.55
CA LYS A 418 -4.57 13.29 14.81
C LYS A 418 -3.46 12.75 15.71
N LEU A 419 -2.55 11.92 15.16
CA LEU A 419 -1.39 11.41 15.90
C LEU A 419 -0.45 12.52 16.36
N ALA A 420 -0.34 13.60 15.60
CA ALA A 420 0.43 14.79 15.93
C ALA A 420 -0.31 15.76 16.88
N ASN A 421 -1.53 15.44 17.33
CA ASN A 421 -2.41 16.27 18.15
C ASN A 421 -2.74 17.66 17.53
N ARG A 422 -2.75 17.75 16.18
CA ARG A 422 -3.09 18.98 15.40
C ARG A 422 -4.57 18.92 15.00
N ARG A 423 -5.46 19.03 16.00
CA ARG A 423 -6.89 18.72 15.88
C ARG A 423 -7.66 19.62 14.91
N ASP A 424 -7.38 20.92 14.87
CA ASP A 424 -8.12 21.83 13.97
C ASP A 424 -7.80 21.50 12.50
N GLU A 425 -6.54 21.23 12.18
CA GLU A 425 -6.12 20.86 10.84
C GLU A 425 -6.64 19.45 10.44
N GLU A 426 -6.69 18.51 11.39
CA GLU A 426 -7.35 17.21 11.20
C GLU A 426 -8.79 17.39 10.70
N ILE A 427 -9.57 18.26 11.38
CA ILE A 427 -10.96 18.54 11.02
C ILE A 427 -11.08 19.17 9.63
N GLU A 428 -10.19 20.10 9.27
CA GLU A 428 -10.17 20.68 7.93
C GLU A 428 -10.00 19.61 6.85
N HIS A 429 -9.08 18.68 7.06
CA HIS A 429 -8.84 17.59 6.12
C HIS A 429 -9.95 16.54 6.13
N LEU A 430 -10.55 16.20 7.28
CA LEU A 430 -11.73 15.34 7.33
C LEU A 430 -12.90 15.95 6.55
N ARG A 431 -13.16 17.26 6.71
CA ARG A 431 -14.19 17.98 5.93
C ARG A 431 -13.94 17.95 4.42
N ALA A 432 -12.68 18.09 4.01
CA ALA A 432 -12.35 17.96 2.60
C ALA A 432 -12.59 16.54 2.06
N ALA A 433 -12.41 15.52 2.90
CA ALA A 433 -12.58 14.12 2.51
C ALA A 433 -14.05 13.66 2.46
N VAL A 434 -14.93 14.16 3.36
CA VAL A 434 -16.30 13.62 3.52
C VAL A 434 -17.22 13.81 2.31
N ASN A 435 -16.88 14.70 1.37
CA ASN A 435 -17.66 14.88 0.15
C ASN A 435 -17.58 13.65 -0.76
N ASP A 436 -16.42 13.04 -0.86
CA ASP A 436 -16.17 11.86 -1.70
C ASP A 436 -16.17 10.56 -0.88
N LEU A 437 -15.95 10.66 0.45
CA LEU A 437 -15.96 9.54 1.41
C LEU A 437 -16.97 9.84 2.54
N PRO A 438 -18.29 9.74 2.24
CA PRO A 438 -19.34 10.09 3.21
C PRO A 438 -19.30 9.28 4.52
N GLU A 439 -18.71 8.09 4.49
CA GLU A 439 -18.49 7.23 5.66
C GLU A 439 -17.59 7.89 6.73
N LEU A 440 -16.80 8.89 6.38
CA LEU A 440 -15.96 9.64 7.33
C LEU A 440 -16.76 10.64 8.18
N ARG A 441 -18.04 10.92 7.87
CA ARG A 441 -18.86 11.86 8.63
C ARG A 441 -19.03 11.47 10.10
N ASN A 442 -19.12 10.18 10.39
CA ASN A 442 -19.17 9.70 11.78
C ASN A 442 -17.87 10.00 12.52
N ALA A 443 -16.72 9.74 11.88
CA ALA A 443 -15.41 10.07 12.44
C ALA A 443 -15.24 11.59 12.65
N LEU A 444 -15.63 12.40 11.66
CA LEU A 444 -15.64 13.87 11.79
C LEU A 444 -16.54 14.32 12.94
N GLY A 445 -17.73 13.76 13.08
CA GLY A 445 -18.65 14.06 14.18
C GLY A 445 -18.04 13.75 15.55
N LEU A 446 -17.34 12.64 15.69
CA LEU A 446 -16.65 12.27 16.93
C LEU A 446 -15.51 13.23 17.28
N GLU A 447 -14.70 13.64 16.31
CA GLU A 447 -13.62 14.61 16.55
C GLU A 447 -14.17 16.00 16.91
N LEU A 448 -15.28 16.42 16.27
CA LEU A 448 -15.97 17.66 16.62
C LEU A 448 -16.55 17.62 18.05
N LEU A 449 -17.13 16.47 18.47
CA LEU A 449 -17.58 16.25 19.85
C LEU A 449 -16.43 16.36 20.84
N ALA A 450 -15.30 15.74 20.54
CA ALA A 450 -14.10 15.77 21.40
C ALA A 450 -13.56 17.20 21.60
N LEU A 451 -13.82 18.10 20.66
CA LEU A 451 -13.48 19.53 20.75
C LEU A 451 -14.61 20.41 21.32
N GLY A 452 -15.74 19.83 21.71
CA GLY A 452 -16.90 20.60 22.19
C GLY A 452 -17.65 21.36 21.08
N ARG A 453 -17.37 21.10 19.79
CA ARG A 453 -18.06 21.69 18.63
C ARG A 453 -19.37 20.98 18.36
N ASN A 454 -20.23 20.89 19.37
CA ASN A 454 -21.38 20.01 19.45
C ASN A 454 -22.42 20.25 18.33
N ALA A 455 -22.63 21.51 17.93
CA ALA A 455 -23.58 21.85 16.87
C ALA A 455 -23.15 21.26 15.52
N GLU A 456 -21.87 21.44 15.18
CA GLU A 456 -21.31 20.93 13.94
C GLU A 456 -21.26 19.40 13.94
N ALA A 457 -20.94 18.80 15.10
CA ALA A 457 -20.99 17.35 15.28
C ALA A 457 -22.40 16.79 15.02
N ALA A 458 -23.43 17.44 15.61
CA ALA A 458 -24.82 17.02 15.40
C ALA A 458 -25.24 17.11 13.93
N ASP A 459 -24.80 18.13 13.20
CA ASP A 459 -25.13 18.27 11.78
C ASP A 459 -24.49 17.19 10.92
N GLU A 460 -23.20 16.88 11.11
CA GLU A 460 -22.53 15.80 10.38
C GLU A 460 -23.10 14.43 10.71
N LEU A 461 -23.38 14.17 12.00
CA LEU A 461 -23.94 12.90 12.44
C LEU A 461 -25.40 12.71 11.98
N ARG A 462 -26.22 13.78 11.89
CA ARG A 462 -27.57 13.69 11.29
C ARG A 462 -27.52 13.25 9.82
N ILE A 463 -26.56 13.79 9.06
CA ILE A 463 -26.39 13.39 7.67
C ILE A 463 -25.98 11.91 7.62
N TYR A 464 -25.01 11.52 8.44
CA TYR A 464 -24.51 10.15 8.46
C TYR A 464 -25.60 9.12 8.80
N VAL A 465 -26.36 9.32 9.89
CA VAL A 465 -27.38 8.35 10.33
C VAL A 465 -28.58 8.27 9.38
N ARG A 466 -28.85 9.32 8.58
CA ARG A 466 -29.84 9.26 7.51
C ARG A 466 -29.44 8.26 6.42
N ASP A 467 -28.16 8.24 6.08
CA ASP A 467 -27.63 7.38 5.02
C ASP A 467 -27.25 5.99 5.55
N HIS A 468 -26.97 5.89 6.88
CA HIS A 468 -26.62 4.66 7.60
C HIS A 468 -27.54 4.40 8.81
N PRO A 469 -28.86 4.18 8.61
CA PRO A 469 -29.84 4.12 9.69
C PRO A 469 -29.68 2.89 10.62
N ARG A 470 -28.85 1.91 10.22
CA ARG A 470 -28.57 0.69 11.01
C ARG A 470 -27.26 0.78 11.81
N ASP A 471 -26.63 1.93 11.88
CA ASP A 471 -25.44 2.14 12.70
C ASP A 471 -25.85 2.66 14.09
N ALA A 472 -25.87 1.74 15.07
CA ALA A 472 -26.25 2.05 16.46
C ALA A 472 -25.27 3.01 17.14
N ASP A 473 -23.97 2.88 16.83
CA ASP A 473 -22.94 3.73 17.43
C ASP A 473 -23.07 5.17 16.92
N ALA A 474 -23.36 5.35 15.64
CA ALA A 474 -23.60 6.67 15.08
C ALA A 474 -24.85 7.34 15.67
N TRP A 475 -25.94 6.59 15.90
CA TRP A 475 -27.11 7.10 16.62
C TRP A 475 -26.77 7.51 18.05
N SER A 476 -25.94 6.75 18.76
CA SER A 476 -25.45 7.10 20.10
C SER A 476 -24.59 8.36 20.08
N ASN A 477 -23.71 8.50 19.09
CA ASN A 477 -22.87 9.68 18.92
C ASN A 477 -23.73 10.94 18.64
N LEU A 478 -24.77 10.80 17.81
CA LEU A 478 -25.75 11.88 17.59
C LEU A 478 -26.48 12.24 18.88
N GLY A 479 -26.90 11.23 19.67
CA GLY A 479 -27.50 11.43 20.97
C GLY A 479 -26.59 12.24 21.91
N ASN A 480 -25.30 11.90 21.98
CA ASN A 480 -24.32 12.62 22.78
C ASN A 480 -24.16 14.09 22.32
N ALA A 481 -24.13 14.33 21.01
CA ALA A 481 -24.05 15.69 20.46
C ALA A 481 -25.28 16.53 20.82
N LEU A 482 -26.46 15.95 20.73
CA LEU A 482 -27.75 16.60 21.05
C LEU A 482 -27.91 16.86 22.54
N ASP A 483 -27.45 15.93 23.38
CA ASP A 483 -27.45 16.10 24.83
C ASP A 483 -26.54 17.24 25.27
N ALA A 484 -25.32 17.30 24.71
CA ALA A 484 -24.38 18.39 24.94
C ALA A 484 -24.91 19.76 24.50
N LEU A 485 -25.84 19.81 23.52
CA LEU A 485 -26.56 21.01 23.10
C LEU A 485 -27.79 21.32 23.97
N GLY A 486 -28.12 20.49 24.94
CA GLY A 486 -29.33 20.61 25.78
C GLY A 486 -30.63 20.21 25.06
N SER A 487 -30.53 19.60 23.87
CA SER A 487 -31.69 19.17 23.06
C SER A 487 -32.18 17.79 23.54
N ARG A 488 -32.70 17.73 24.78
CA ARG A 488 -33.00 16.48 25.50
C ARG A 488 -33.95 15.53 24.80
N ASP A 489 -35.05 16.05 24.23
CA ASP A 489 -36.01 15.20 23.53
C ASP A 489 -35.44 14.56 22.29
N ALA A 490 -34.63 15.32 21.54
CA ALA A 490 -33.96 14.80 20.35
C ALA A 490 -32.85 13.81 20.72
N ALA A 491 -32.09 14.05 21.81
CA ALA A 491 -31.11 13.12 22.33
C ALA A 491 -31.73 11.79 22.74
N LEU A 492 -32.87 11.85 23.49
CA LEU A 492 -33.63 10.68 23.88
C LEU A 492 -34.12 9.86 22.68
N ASP A 493 -34.63 10.51 21.61
CA ASP A 493 -35.02 9.82 20.36
C ASP A 493 -33.83 9.14 19.69
N ALA A 494 -32.67 9.82 19.63
CA ALA A 494 -31.46 9.25 19.04
C ALA A 494 -30.97 8.02 19.82
N PHE A 495 -30.94 8.06 21.16
CA PHE A 495 -30.56 6.91 21.98
C PHE A 495 -31.57 5.76 21.92
N LYS A 496 -32.87 6.05 21.82
CA LYS A 496 -33.89 5.01 21.56
C LYS A 496 -33.65 4.29 20.24
N ARG A 497 -33.29 5.04 19.19
CA ARG A 497 -32.93 4.45 17.88
C ARG A 497 -31.67 3.60 17.98
N ALA A 498 -30.64 4.06 18.68
CA ALA A 498 -29.43 3.29 18.92
C ALA A 498 -29.72 1.93 19.54
N VAL A 499 -30.51 1.90 20.61
CA VAL A 499 -30.93 0.67 21.32
C VAL A 499 -31.84 -0.20 20.44
N ALA A 500 -32.75 0.41 19.64
CA ALA A 500 -33.60 -0.33 18.72
C ALA A 500 -32.80 -1.03 17.59
N VAL A 501 -31.72 -0.42 17.15
CA VAL A 501 -30.82 -1.00 16.12
C VAL A 501 -29.93 -2.11 16.70
N ASN A 502 -29.36 -1.87 17.88
CA ASN A 502 -28.53 -2.86 18.59
C ASN A 502 -28.87 -2.91 20.08
N PRO A 503 -29.82 -3.77 20.48
CA PRO A 503 -30.23 -3.93 21.88
C PRO A 503 -29.11 -4.44 22.81
N ASP A 504 -28.13 -5.17 22.23
CA ASP A 504 -27.01 -5.77 22.97
C ASP A 504 -25.81 -4.82 23.14
N ASN A 505 -25.92 -3.55 22.75
CA ASN A 505 -24.89 -2.55 22.98
C ASN A 505 -25.05 -1.94 24.40
N GLY A 506 -24.23 -2.39 25.36
CA GLY A 506 -24.27 -1.95 26.74
C GLY A 506 -24.06 -0.44 26.92
N LEU A 507 -23.24 0.19 26.07
CA LEU A 507 -23.02 1.63 26.08
C LEU A 507 -24.27 2.41 25.66
N SER A 508 -24.96 1.97 24.61
CA SER A 508 -26.22 2.57 24.15
C SER A 508 -27.32 2.42 25.22
N GLN A 509 -27.42 1.26 25.88
CA GLN A 509 -28.34 1.02 27.01
C GLN A 509 -28.05 1.97 28.16
N ARG A 510 -26.78 2.12 28.53
CA ARG A 510 -26.36 3.05 29.59
C ARG A 510 -26.70 4.51 29.24
N ASN A 511 -26.42 4.95 28.03
CA ASN A 511 -26.69 6.33 27.60
C ASN A 511 -28.22 6.61 27.59
N LEU A 512 -29.03 5.64 27.14
CA LEU A 512 -30.48 5.75 27.18
C LEU A 512 -31.00 5.81 28.60
N ALA A 513 -30.47 5.00 29.53
CA ALA A 513 -30.81 5.05 30.95
C ALA A 513 -30.49 6.41 31.56
N LEU A 514 -29.36 7.02 31.21
CA LEU A 514 -28.99 8.37 31.65
C LEU A 514 -30.01 9.42 31.20
N GLN A 515 -30.46 9.34 29.94
CA GLN A 515 -31.47 10.27 29.44
C GLN A 515 -32.82 10.12 30.17
N TYR A 516 -33.27 8.88 30.43
CA TYR A 516 -34.48 8.65 31.24
C TYR A 516 -34.33 9.17 32.67
N LEU A 517 -33.14 9.05 33.26
CA LEU A 517 -32.84 9.60 34.57
C LEU A 517 -32.95 11.13 34.59
N GLN A 518 -32.46 11.81 33.56
CA GLN A 518 -32.52 13.28 33.43
C GLN A 518 -33.97 13.80 33.32
N VAL A 519 -34.90 13.00 32.79
CA VAL A 519 -36.31 13.34 32.68
C VAL A 519 -37.15 12.76 33.82
N ASN A 520 -36.51 12.17 34.86
CA ASN A 520 -37.12 11.52 36.03
C ASN A 520 -38.04 10.33 35.71
N ASP A 521 -37.84 9.67 34.59
CA ASP A 521 -38.51 8.42 34.23
C ASP A 521 -37.70 7.24 34.80
N PHE A 522 -37.85 7.04 36.10
CA PHE A 522 -37.03 6.09 36.85
C PHE A 522 -37.31 4.62 36.47
N ASP A 523 -38.51 4.30 36.02
CA ASP A 523 -38.85 2.93 35.62
C ASP A 523 -38.09 2.50 34.36
N ASN A 524 -38.12 3.33 33.34
CA ASN A 524 -37.34 3.09 32.13
C ASN A 524 -35.84 3.20 32.40
N ALA A 525 -35.39 4.15 33.23
CA ALA A 525 -34.00 4.28 33.62
C ALA A 525 -33.45 3.00 34.27
N VAL A 526 -34.17 2.40 35.23
CA VAL A 526 -33.77 1.14 35.87
C VAL A 526 -33.74 -0.01 34.86
N GLY A 527 -34.75 -0.11 33.97
CA GLY A 527 -34.81 -1.16 32.97
C GLY A 527 -33.57 -1.16 32.06
N HIS A 528 -33.25 0.00 31.47
CA HIS A 528 -32.10 0.14 30.58
C HIS A 528 -30.76 0.10 31.33
N ALA A 529 -30.66 0.63 32.55
CA ALA A 529 -29.46 0.53 33.36
C ALA A 529 -29.11 -0.91 33.76
N ARG A 530 -30.12 -1.72 34.14
CA ARG A 530 -29.94 -3.16 34.43
C ARG A 530 -29.42 -3.91 33.20
N GLU A 531 -29.97 -3.60 32.03
CA GLU A 531 -29.53 -4.20 30.80
C GLU A 531 -28.09 -3.75 30.46
N GLY A 532 -27.74 -2.49 30.69
CA GLY A 532 -26.38 -1.98 30.57
C GLY A 532 -25.40 -2.74 31.47
N VAL A 533 -25.74 -2.95 32.76
CA VAL A 533 -24.89 -3.73 33.68
C VAL A 533 -24.83 -5.20 33.26
N ARG A 534 -25.91 -5.80 32.77
CA ARG A 534 -25.90 -7.18 32.26
C ARG A 534 -24.94 -7.37 31.11
N LEU A 535 -24.93 -6.42 30.19
CA LEU A 535 -24.10 -6.47 28.98
C LEU A 535 -22.63 -6.07 29.25
N THR A 536 -22.42 -5.16 30.21
CA THR A 536 -21.07 -4.65 30.56
C THR A 536 -20.87 -4.69 32.09
N PRO A 537 -20.75 -5.88 32.70
CA PRO A 537 -20.68 -6.02 34.17
C PRO A 537 -19.37 -5.45 34.77
N GLY A 538 -18.40 -5.13 33.96
CA GLY A 538 -17.16 -4.47 34.38
C GLY A 538 -17.16 -2.95 34.22
N ASP A 539 -18.27 -2.33 33.84
CA ASP A 539 -18.38 -0.88 33.71
C ASP A 539 -18.87 -0.23 35.04
N PRO A 540 -18.00 0.48 35.77
CA PRO A 540 -18.37 1.13 37.03
C PRO A 540 -19.43 2.24 36.86
N GLU A 541 -19.46 2.91 35.68
CA GLU A 541 -20.46 3.93 35.38
C GLU A 541 -21.85 3.33 35.18
N ALA A 542 -21.96 2.14 34.58
CA ALA A 542 -23.26 1.44 34.46
C ALA A 542 -23.85 1.10 35.83
N HIS A 543 -23.04 0.61 36.78
CA HIS A 543 -23.43 0.37 38.14
C HIS A 543 -23.84 1.65 38.88
N ASN A 544 -23.10 2.75 38.71
CA ASN A 544 -23.49 4.03 39.29
C ASN A 544 -24.83 4.52 38.79
N LEU A 545 -25.07 4.40 37.51
CA LEU A 545 -26.29 4.85 36.87
C LEU A 545 -27.49 4.03 37.33
N LEU A 546 -27.32 2.70 37.45
CA LEU A 546 -28.34 1.82 38.00
C LEU A 546 -28.64 2.20 39.45
N GLY A 547 -27.63 2.46 40.28
CA GLY A 547 -27.80 2.91 41.66
C GLY A 547 -28.58 4.22 41.74
N LEU A 548 -28.30 5.20 40.91
CA LEU A 548 -29.05 6.47 40.85
C LEU A 548 -30.51 6.27 40.42
N ALA A 549 -30.75 5.43 39.41
CA ALA A 549 -32.10 5.12 38.96
C ALA A 549 -32.93 4.40 40.05
N LEU A 550 -32.31 3.48 40.79
CA LEU A 550 -32.91 2.78 41.92
C LEU A 550 -33.24 3.71 43.11
N ILE A 551 -32.40 4.72 43.37
CA ILE A 551 -32.73 5.77 44.35
C ILE A 551 -34.03 6.50 43.93
N GLY A 552 -34.17 6.83 42.64
CA GLY A 552 -35.39 7.46 42.12
C GLY A 552 -36.64 6.59 42.30
N GLN A 553 -36.51 5.27 42.25
CA GLN A 553 -37.58 4.30 42.57
C GLN A 553 -37.73 4.00 44.07
N GLN A 554 -36.97 4.64 44.93
CA GLN A 554 -36.94 4.39 46.39
C GLN A 554 -36.42 2.97 46.77
N ASN A 555 -35.75 2.27 45.86
CA ASN A 555 -35.13 0.97 46.12
C ASN A 555 -33.71 1.16 46.67
N VAL A 556 -33.63 1.56 47.93
CA VAL A 556 -32.38 2.05 48.53
C VAL A 556 -31.35 0.93 48.75
N ASP A 557 -31.79 -0.27 49.14
CA ASP A 557 -30.87 -1.37 49.45
C ASP A 557 -30.15 -1.87 48.19
N GLU A 558 -30.87 -2.01 47.09
CA GLU A 558 -30.28 -2.40 45.81
C GLU A 558 -29.34 -1.28 45.29
N ALA A 559 -29.72 -0.01 45.44
CA ALA A 559 -28.85 1.12 45.06
C ALA A 559 -27.50 1.11 45.80
N ILE A 560 -27.52 0.82 47.12
CA ILE A 560 -26.28 0.69 47.92
C ILE A 560 -25.41 -0.44 47.36
N ALA A 561 -25.99 -1.58 47.01
CA ALA A 561 -25.26 -2.71 46.44
C ALA A 561 -24.58 -2.34 45.11
N GLU A 562 -25.27 -1.57 44.24
CA GLU A 562 -24.76 -1.12 42.97
C GLU A 562 -23.63 -0.09 43.11
N PHE A 563 -23.74 0.90 44.00
CA PHE A 563 -22.65 1.83 44.31
C PHE A 563 -21.43 1.11 44.87
N GLN A 564 -21.61 0.08 45.70
CA GLN A 564 -20.52 -0.76 46.19
C GLN A 564 -19.88 -1.59 45.06
N ALA A 565 -20.67 -2.07 44.11
CA ALA A 565 -20.16 -2.76 42.94
C ALA A 565 -19.28 -1.83 42.09
N SER A 566 -19.72 -0.61 41.82
CA SER A 566 -18.94 0.40 41.13
C SER A 566 -17.60 0.68 41.83
N LEU A 567 -17.61 0.81 43.19
CA LEU A 567 -16.38 1.06 43.94
C LEU A 567 -15.45 -0.15 43.99
N ARG A 568 -15.98 -1.39 43.93
CA ARG A 568 -15.12 -2.58 43.77
C ARG A 568 -14.39 -2.59 42.42
N LEU A 569 -15.05 -2.15 41.36
CA LEU A 569 -14.48 -2.05 40.01
C LEU A 569 -13.48 -0.89 39.88
N ARG A 570 -13.83 0.25 40.48
CA ARG A 570 -12.97 1.45 40.49
C ARG A 570 -12.97 2.09 41.89
N PRO A 571 -12.02 1.72 42.77
CA PRO A 571 -11.96 2.24 44.15
C PRO A 571 -11.82 3.78 44.24
N ALA A 572 -11.25 4.42 43.23
CA ALA A 572 -11.12 5.87 43.17
C ALA A 572 -12.31 6.58 42.50
N ASN A 573 -13.47 5.92 42.38
CA ASN A 573 -14.69 6.54 41.84
C ASN A 573 -15.33 7.45 42.91
N ASN A 574 -14.94 8.74 42.92
CA ASN A 574 -15.44 9.72 43.90
C ASN A 574 -16.96 9.93 43.85
N ASP A 575 -17.56 9.80 42.65
CA ASP A 575 -19.01 9.94 42.47
C ASP A 575 -19.75 8.80 43.15
N ALA A 576 -19.32 7.55 42.91
CA ALA A 576 -19.88 6.39 43.58
C ALA A 576 -19.78 6.48 45.13
N ALA A 577 -18.60 6.91 45.62
CA ALA A 577 -18.39 7.10 47.06
C ALA A 577 -19.32 8.17 47.65
N GLY A 578 -19.48 9.29 46.95
CA GLY A 578 -20.35 10.37 47.33
C GLY A 578 -21.84 9.98 47.30
N TYR A 579 -22.27 9.19 46.30
CA TYR A 579 -23.63 8.68 46.22
C TYR A 579 -23.91 7.69 47.36
N LEU A 580 -23.00 6.74 47.58
CA LEU A 580 -23.13 5.76 48.68
C LEU A 580 -23.22 6.43 50.04
N GLU A 581 -22.34 7.41 50.34
CA GLU A 581 -22.35 8.12 51.63
C GLU A 581 -23.66 8.88 51.86
N ARG A 582 -24.16 9.59 50.84
CA ARG A 582 -25.44 10.32 50.92
C ARG A 582 -26.62 9.37 51.16
N THR A 583 -26.63 8.24 50.46
CA THR A 583 -27.69 7.22 50.60
C THR A 583 -27.70 6.62 52.00
N LEU A 584 -26.52 6.22 52.52
CA LEU A 584 -26.40 5.69 53.89
C LEU A 584 -26.77 6.68 54.99
N LYS A 585 -26.49 7.99 54.78
CA LYS A 585 -26.94 9.03 55.74
C LYS A 585 -28.44 9.24 55.70
N ALA A 586 -29.08 9.11 54.56
CA ALA A 586 -30.53 9.24 54.43
C ALA A 586 -31.29 8.06 55.07
N THR A 587 -30.75 6.84 55.00
CA THR A 587 -31.34 5.64 55.63
C THR A 587 -31.19 5.57 57.14
N ARG A 588 -30.27 6.32 57.74
CA ARG A 588 -30.06 6.38 59.19
C ARG A 588 -30.93 7.44 59.89
N ARG A 589 -31.66 8.25 59.16
CA ARG A 589 -32.61 9.23 59.63
C ARG A 589 -34.04 8.70 59.50
#